data_e3d56ed6f961f56fd46935b67c0117ca
#
_entry.id   e3d56ed6f961f56fd46935b67c0117ca
#
_cell.length_a   1.000
_cell.length_b   1.000
_cell.length_c   1.000
_cell.angle_alpha   90.00
_cell.angle_beta   90.00
_cell.angle_gamma   90.00
#
_symmetry.space_group_name_H-M   'P 1'
#
loop_
_entity.id
_entity.type
_entity.pdbx_description
1 polymer ?
#
loop_
_entity_poly.entity_id
_entity_poly.type
_entity_poly.pdbx_seq_one_letter_code
_entity_poly.pdbx_strand_id
1 'polypeptide(L)' 'MLKVRLMETKNDIKWFGKILQRNLKIEVTEFSDLYPNKGTKKFYRAYVEVKKTNVAES' A
#
# COMPACT_ATOMS: atom_id res chain seq x y z
N MET A 1 -1.53 13.08 5.86
CA MET A 1 -1.22 11.91 5.04
C MET A 1 -0.37 10.93 5.79
N LEU A 2 -0.65 9.66 5.60
CA LEU A 2 0.14 8.61 6.21
C LEU A 2 1.02 7.96 5.15
N LYS A 3 2.26 7.72 5.52
CA LYS A 3 3.19 6.99 4.67
C LYS A 3 3.41 5.62 5.28
N VAL A 4 3.13 4.60 4.49
CA VAL A 4 3.23 3.22 4.95
C VAL A 4 4.29 2.51 4.13
N ARG A 5 5.16 1.79 4.82
CA ARG A 5 6.17 0.98 4.16
C ARG A 5 5.76 -0.49 4.31
N LEU A 6 5.67 -1.16 3.17
CA LEU A 6 5.30 -2.57 3.13
C LEU A 6 6.55 -3.39 2.83
N MET A 7 6.68 -4.51 3.52
CA MET A 7 7.79 -5.44 3.28
C MET A 7 7.25 -6.86 3.42
N GLU A 8 6.89 -7.45 2.28
CA GLU A 8 6.28 -8.77 2.24
C GLU A 8 6.49 -9.39 0.87
N THR A 9 5.90 -10.54 0.67
CA THR A 9 5.92 -11.14 -0.65
C THR A 9 5.17 -10.27 -1.63
N LYS A 10 5.48 -10.47 -2.90
CA LYS A 10 4.85 -9.72 -3.96
C LYS A 10 3.33 -9.88 -3.94
N ASN A 11 2.86 -11.10 -3.73
CA ASN A 11 1.43 -11.36 -3.70
C ASN A 11 0.73 -10.68 -2.53
N ASP A 12 1.37 -10.67 -1.38
CA ASP A 12 0.79 -10.03 -0.21
C ASP A 12 0.69 -8.52 -0.40
N ILE A 13 1.70 -7.92 -1.01
CA ILE A 13 1.68 -6.48 -1.26
C ILE A 13 0.56 -6.14 -2.23
N LYS A 14 0.40 -6.94 -3.27
CA LYS A 14 -0.67 -6.69 -4.24
C LYS A 14 -2.05 -6.86 -3.62
N TRP A 15 -2.20 -7.86 -2.78
CA TRP A 15 -3.45 -8.10 -2.08
C TRP A 15 -3.81 -6.90 -1.19
N PHE A 16 -2.84 -6.42 -0.43
CA PHE A 16 -3.07 -5.28 0.45
C PHE A 16 -3.43 -4.02 -0.34
N GLY A 17 -2.77 -3.82 -1.47
CA GLY A 17 -3.07 -2.69 -2.33
C GLY A 17 -4.51 -2.70 -2.81
N LYS A 18 -5.02 -3.88 -3.16
CA LYS A 18 -6.41 -3.99 -3.59
C LYS A 18 -7.38 -3.64 -2.47
N ILE A 19 -7.06 -4.06 -1.25
CA ILE A 19 -7.90 -3.75 -0.11
C ILE A 19 -7.94 -2.24 0.15
N LEU A 20 -6.78 -1.60 0.07
CA LEU A 20 -6.71 -0.16 0.27
C LEU A 20 -7.54 0.58 -0.77
N GLN A 21 -7.48 0.15 -2.02
CA GLN A 21 -8.21 0.82 -3.09
C GLN A 21 -9.71 0.66 -2.96
N ARG A 22 -10.17 -0.40 -2.32
CA ARG A 22 -11.59 -0.65 -2.12
C ARG A 22 -12.14 0.04 -0.89
N ASN A 23 -11.27 0.52 -0.02
CA ASN A 23 -11.72 1.12 1.22
C ASN A 23 -12.16 2.56 0.97
N LEU A 24 -13.44 2.83 1.19
CA LEU A 24 -14.01 4.14 0.91
C LEU A 24 -13.54 5.22 1.88
N LYS A 25 -13.00 4.83 3.01
CA LYS A 25 -12.55 5.78 4.02
C LYS A 25 -11.10 6.18 3.84
N ILE A 26 -10.42 5.57 2.88
CA ILE A 26 -9.02 5.81 2.62
C ILE A 26 -8.84 6.11 1.15
N GLU A 27 -8.05 7.11 0.86
CA GLU A 27 -7.66 7.41 -0.52
C GLU A 27 -6.18 7.12 -0.67
N VAL A 28 -5.84 6.26 -1.61
CA VAL A 28 -4.43 5.98 -1.93
C VAL A 28 -3.96 7.07 -2.87
N THR A 29 -3.06 7.91 -2.38
CA THR A 29 -2.56 9.02 -3.18
C THR A 29 -1.33 8.63 -3.97
N GLU A 30 -0.59 7.63 -3.47
CA GLU A 30 0.60 7.16 -4.17
C GLU A 30 0.89 5.72 -3.77
N PHE A 31 1.26 4.90 -4.74
CA PHE A 31 1.67 3.53 -4.50
C PHE A 31 2.89 3.27 -5.38
N SER A 32 4.02 3.04 -4.75
CA SER A 32 5.26 2.88 -5.48
C SER A 32 5.34 1.53 -6.19
N ASP A 33 6.34 1.39 -7.03
CA ASP A 33 6.66 0.08 -7.60
C ASP A 33 7.18 -0.84 -6.51
N LEU A 34 7.22 -2.12 -6.84
CA LEU A 34 7.77 -3.13 -5.95
C LEU A 34 9.28 -3.20 -6.13
N TYR A 35 10.01 -2.99 -5.05
CA TYR A 35 11.46 -3.03 -5.08
C TYR A 35 11.95 -4.29 -4.39
N PRO A 36 12.79 -5.10 -5.04
CA PRO A 36 13.33 -6.30 -4.41
C PRO A 36 14.13 -5.95 -3.16
N ASN A 37 13.92 -6.72 -2.11
CA ASN A 37 14.66 -6.53 -0.89
C ASN A 37 16.03 -7.18 -1.02
N LYS A 38 17.07 -6.48 -0.55
CA LYS A 38 18.42 -7.05 -0.59
C LYS A 38 18.50 -8.24 0.34
N GLY A 39 19.18 -9.28 -0.11
CA GLY A 39 19.40 -10.45 0.71
C GLY A 39 18.32 -11.49 0.65
N THR A 40 17.20 -11.22 0.03
CA THR A 40 16.15 -12.20 -0.17
C THR A 40 15.57 -12.07 -1.55
N LYS A 41 15.10 -13.19 -2.10
CA LYS A 41 14.43 -13.18 -3.39
C LYS A 41 12.92 -13.24 -3.24
N LYS A 42 12.44 -13.38 -2.00
CA LYS A 42 11.01 -13.56 -1.73
C LYS A 42 10.32 -12.28 -1.33
N PHE A 43 11.04 -11.36 -0.74
CA PHE A 43 10.42 -10.18 -0.16
C PHE A 43 10.70 -8.95 -1.00
N TYR A 44 9.70 -8.12 -1.08
CA TYR A 44 9.75 -6.84 -1.78
C TYR A 44 9.35 -5.76 -0.81
N ARG A 45 9.69 -4.54 -1.13
CA ARG A 45 9.23 -3.40 -0.37
C ARG A 45 8.49 -2.46 -1.29
N ALA A 46 7.51 -1.77 -0.73
CA ALA A 46 6.75 -0.77 -1.44
C ALA A 46 6.40 0.35 -0.48
N TYR A 47 6.15 1.51 -1.01
CA TYR A 47 5.79 2.68 -0.22
C TYR A 47 4.43 3.17 -0.69
N VAL A 48 3.55 3.39 0.26
CA VAL A 48 2.18 3.79 -0.01
C VAL A 48 1.89 5.06 0.75
N GLU A 49 1.28 6.02 0.09
CA GLU A 49 0.75 7.20 0.77
C GLU A 49 -0.76 7.14 0.72
N VAL A 50 -1.37 7.34 1.87
CA VAL A 50 -2.81 7.33 1.98
C VAL A 50 -3.27 8.54 2.77
N LYS A 51 -4.47 8.96 2.52
CA LYS A 51 -5.09 10.01 3.29
C LYS A 51 -6.52 9.62 3.61
N LYS A 52 -7.06 10.26 4.63
CA LYS A 52 -8.43 10.07 5.04
C LYS A 52 -9.34 10.77 4.04
N THR A 53 -10.40 10.10 3.63
CA THR A 53 -11.39 10.73 2.76
C THR A 53 -12.51 11.30 3.59
N ASN A 54 -13.25 12.24 3.00
CA ASN A 54 -14.38 12.84 3.69
C ASN A 54 -15.71 12.28 3.24
N VAL A 55 -15.68 11.25 2.43
CA VAL A 55 -16.91 10.78 1.79
C VAL A 55 -17.89 10.19 2.77
N ALA A 56 -17.40 9.49 3.74
CA ALA A 56 -18.25 8.67 4.59
C ALA A 56 -18.82 9.39 5.78
N GLU A 57 -18.45 10.61 5.95
CA GLU A 57 -18.80 11.34 7.18
C GLU A 57 -20.22 11.87 7.19
N SER A 58 -20.79 12.00 6.06
CA SER A 58 -22.14 12.55 5.96
C SER A 58 -23.19 11.60 6.48
#